data_33e637fcb9bce6e8f50c9091cbd0f6af
#
_entry.id   33e637fcb9bce6e8f50c9091cbd0f6af
#
_cell.length_a   1.000
_cell.length_b   1.000
_cell.length_c   1.000
_cell.angle_alpha   90.00
_cell.angle_beta   90.00
_cell.angle_gamma   90.00
#
_symmetry.space_group_name_H-M   'P 1'
#
loop_
_entity.id
_entity.type
_entity.pdbx_description
1 polymer ?
#
loop_
_entity_poly.entity_id
_entity_poly.type
_entity_poly.pdbx_seq_one_letter_code
_entity_poly.pdbx_strand_id
1 'polypeptide(L)'
;MNARRVVVLEYGSGNVRSAVRALERVGAEVELTADVTAVAEADGLVVPGVGAFAAVMDGLRSVGAPRMIDRRLAGGRPVLGICVGLQVLFTSSAEHRTEGEDGSAGLDEWSGVVERLEAPVVPHMGWSTVEPPAGSALFAGIEDERFYFVHSYAARSAPDFVSVTWSQHGHTRFVAAAENGPLCATQFHPEKSGDAGAELLRNWLGTLS
;
A
#
# COMPACT_ATOMS: atom_id res chain seq x y z
N MET A 1 -16.87 20.05 8.46
CA MET A 1 -16.23 19.50 7.24
C MET A 1 -17.00 18.25 6.88
N ASN A 2 -17.36 18.04 5.61
CA ASN A 2 -17.97 16.78 5.18
C ASN A 2 -16.97 15.64 5.35
N ALA A 3 -17.46 14.43 5.69
CA ALA A 3 -16.63 13.24 5.72
C ALA A 3 -16.00 12.99 4.33
N ARG A 4 -14.75 12.53 4.30
CA ARG A 4 -14.07 12.18 3.05
C ARG A 4 -14.65 10.89 2.50
N ARG A 5 -15.03 10.88 1.23
CA ARG A 5 -15.52 9.69 0.53
C ARG A 5 -14.33 8.86 0.05
N VAL A 6 -14.21 7.66 0.58
CA VAL A 6 -13.11 6.73 0.24
C VAL A 6 -13.69 5.46 -0.34
N VAL A 7 -13.18 5.05 -1.48
CA VAL A 7 -13.42 3.71 -2.03
C VAL A 7 -12.31 2.78 -1.58
N VAL A 8 -12.68 1.65 -0.99
CA VAL A 8 -11.81 0.48 -0.83
C VAL A 8 -12.10 -0.44 -1.99
N LEU A 9 -11.09 -0.74 -2.80
CA LEU A 9 -11.26 -1.49 -4.03
C LEU A 9 -11.60 -2.96 -3.74
N GLU A 10 -12.73 -3.43 -4.27
CA GLU A 10 -13.18 -4.82 -4.16
C GLU A 10 -12.85 -5.61 -5.42
N TYR A 11 -11.85 -6.47 -5.34
CA TYR A 11 -11.40 -7.29 -6.46
C TYR A 11 -11.16 -8.75 -6.07
N GLY A 12 -11.81 -9.20 -4.99
CA GLY A 12 -11.68 -10.56 -4.46
C GLY A 12 -10.51 -10.74 -3.48
N SER A 13 -9.83 -9.65 -3.06
CA SER A 13 -8.81 -9.72 -2.01
C SER A 13 -9.42 -10.05 -0.65
N GLY A 14 -8.71 -10.87 0.14
CA GLY A 14 -9.12 -11.19 1.51
C GLY A 14 -8.95 -9.99 2.46
N ASN A 15 -9.69 -10.02 3.57
CA ASN A 15 -9.55 -9.08 4.72
C ASN A 15 -9.81 -7.59 4.43
N VAL A 16 -10.43 -7.24 3.31
CA VAL A 16 -10.76 -5.85 2.95
C VAL A 16 -11.63 -5.14 3.99
N ARG A 17 -12.47 -5.90 4.72
CA ARG A 17 -13.36 -5.35 5.76
C ARG A 17 -12.63 -4.73 6.94
N SER A 18 -11.40 -5.16 7.23
CA SER A 18 -10.57 -4.54 8.27
C SER A 18 -10.11 -3.14 7.85
N ALA A 19 -9.73 -2.95 6.58
CA ALA A 19 -9.40 -1.64 6.03
C ALA A 19 -10.63 -0.70 6.04
N VAL A 20 -11.80 -1.21 5.63
CA VAL A 20 -13.06 -0.46 5.68
C VAL A 20 -13.33 0.05 7.11
N ARG A 21 -13.36 -0.84 8.10
CA ARG A 21 -13.63 -0.46 9.51
C ARG A 21 -12.59 0.51 10.06
N ALA A 22 -11.31 0.36 9.69
CA ALA A 22 -10.27 1.26 10.15
C ALA A 22 -10.45 2.68 9.58
N LEU A 23 -10.82 2.81 8.32
CA LEU A 23 -11.11 4.09 7.67
C LEU A 23 -12.38 4.74 8.23
N GLU A 24 -13.47 3.96 8.43
CA GLU A 24 -14.70 4.44 9.08
C GLU A 24 -14.42 4.94 10.51
N ARG A 25 -13.60 4.21 11.28
CA ARG A 25 -13.19 4.60 12.64
C ARG A 25 -12.49 5.95 12.69
N VAL A 26 -11.76 6.32 11.64
CA VAL A 26 -11.06 7.61 11.56
C VAL A 26 -11.87 8.70 10.85
N GLY A 27 -13.15 8.43 10.54
CA GLY A 27 -14.11 9.42 10.08
C GLY A 27 -14.31 9.51 8.57
N ALA A 28 -13.86 8.52 7.80
CA ALA A 28 -14.17 8.44 6.38
C ALA A 28 -15.56 7.85 6.13
N GLU A 29 -16.21 8.27 5.05
CA GLU A 29 -17.36 7.58 4.45
C GLU A 29 -16.80 6.58 3.44
N VAL A 30 -17.00 5.27 3.71
CA VAL A 30 -16.31 4.22 2.95
C VAL A 30 -17.29 3.40 2.12
N GLU A 31 -16.95 3.24 0.84
CA GLU A 31 -17.63 2.32 -0.05
C GLU A 31 -16.67 1.19 -0.49
N LEU A 32 -17.12 -0.06 -0.34
CA LEU A 32 -16.40 -1.25 -0.81
C LEU A 32 -16.96 -1.62 -2.18
N THR A 33 -16.23 -1.29 -3.25
CA THR A 33 -16.71 -1.48 -4.62
C THR A 33 -15.57 -1.52 -5.63
N ALA A 34 -15.84 -2.03 -6.83
CA ALA A 34 -15.01 -1.88 -8.03
C ALA A 34 -15.73 -1.09 -9.13
N ASP A 35 -16.79 -0.38 -8.79
CA ASP A 35 -17.50 0.48 -9.75
C ASP A 35 -16.60 1.63 -10.22
N VAL A 36 -16.45 1.75 -11.55
CA VAL A 36 -15.54 2.72 -12.20
C VAL A 36 -15.92 4.16 -11.86
N THR A 37 -17.23 4.45 -11.75
CA THR A 37 -17.71 5.80 -11.44
C THR A 37 -17.46 6.14 -9.98
N ALA A 38 -17.78 5.23 -9.06
CA ALA A 38 -17.52 5.40 -7.64
C ALA A 38 -16.01 5.61 -7.39
N VAL A 39 -15.15 4.78 -8.01
CA VAL A 39 -13.69 4.92 -7.93
C VAL A 39 -13.23 6.27 -8.50
N ALA A 40 -13.80 6.75 -9.60
CA ALA A 40 -13.40 8.02 -10.21
C ALA A 40 -13.82 9.23 -9.38
N GLU A 41 -14.97 9.19 -8.71
CA GLU A 41 -15.56 10.32 -7.97
C GLU A 41 -15.12 10.41 -6.51
N ALA A 42 -14.66 9.32 -5.90
CA ALA A 42 -14.22 9.30 -4.51
C ALA A 42 -13.05 10.28 -4.26
N ASP A 43 -12.95 10.84 -3.07
CA ASP A 43 -11.83 11.68 -2.64
C ASP A 43 -10.54 10.86 -2.59
N GLY A 44 -10.61 9.61 -2.08
CA GLY A 44 -9.49 8.68 -1.99
C GLY A 44 -9.82 7.27 -2.46
N LEU A 45 -8.80 6.55 -3.00
CA LEU A 45 -8.87 5.13 -3.34
C LEU A 45 -7.90 4.35 -2.47
N VAL A 46 -8.36 3.29 -1.82
CA VAL A 46 -7.50 2.34 -1.11
C VAL A 46 -7.44 1.03 -1.89
N VAL A 47 -6.22 0.56 -2.14
CA VAL A 47 -5.93 -0.71 -2.82
C VAL A 47 -5.30 -1.65 -1.79
N PRO A 48 -6.11 -2.41 -1.04
CA PRO A 48 -5.57 -3.41 -0.12
C PRO A 48 -5.08 -4.62 -0.91
N GLY A 49 -4.06 -5.32 -0.41
CA GLY A 49 -3.59 -6.56 -1.02
C GLY A 49 -3.12 -7.54 0.03
N VAL A 50 -3.56 -8.80 -0.08
CA VAL A 50 -3.09 -9.91 0.75
C VAL A 50 -2.91 -11.16 -0.10
N GLY A 51 -1.99 -12.04 0.30
CA GLY A 51 -1.67 -13.26 -0.44
C GLY A 51 -0.55 -13.06 -1.45
N ALA A 52 -0.54 -13.86 -2.49
CA ALA A 52 0.51 -13.84 -3.51
C ALA A 52 0.37 -12.65 -4.46
N PHE A 53 1.51 -12.09 -4.87
CA PHE A 53 1.58 -10.95 -5.80
C PHE A 53 0.80 -11.20 -7.10
N ALA A 54 1.00 -12.35 -7.74
CA ALA A 54 0.32 -12.71 -8.99
C ALA A 54 -1.21 -12.76 -8.82
N ALA A 55 -1.68 -13.35 -7.72
CA ALA A 55 -3.12 -13.43 -7.44
C ALA A 55 -3.76 -12.04 -7.22
N VAL A 56 -3.05 -11.14 -6.55
CA VAL A 56 -3.48 -9.74 -6.40
C VAL A 56 -3.54 -9.05 -7.76
N MET A 57 -2.51 -9.20 -8.59
CA MET A 57 -2.49 -8.61 -9.94
C MET A 57 -3.62 -9.15 -10.83
N ASP A 58 -3.89 -10.45 -10.77
CA ASP A 58 -4.98 -11.07 -11.54
C ASP A 58 -6.35 -10.53 -11.07
N GLY A 59 -6.55 -10.42 -9.76
CA GLY A 59 -7.75 -9.80 -9.19
C GLY A 59 -7.92 -8.35 -9.64
N LEU A 60 -6.87 -7.53 -9.57
CA LEU A 60 -6.89 -6.14 -10.03
C LEU A 60 -7.22 -6.03 -11.53
N ARG A 61 -6.60 -6.88 -12.36
CA ARG A 61 -6.88 -6.91 -13.80
C ARG A 61 -8.30 -7.32 -14.10
N SER A 62 -8.87 -8.25 -13.37
CA SER A 62 -10.25 -8.76 -13.58
C SER A 62 -11.32 -7.68 -13.46
N VAL A 63 -11.08 -6.65 -12.65
CA VAL A 63 -11.99 -5.51 -12.44
C VAL A 63 -11.54 -4.25 -13.19
N GLY A 64 -10.47 -4.32 -13.99
CA GLY A 64 -9.94 -3.17 -14.72
C GLY A 64 -9.23 -2.12 -13.83
N ALA A 65 -8.83 -2.49 -12.62
CA ALA A 65 -8.21 -1.61 -11.64
C ALA A 65 -6.95 -0.88 -12.14
N PRO A 66 -6.04 -1.49 -12.94
CA PRO A 66 -4.87 -0.77 -13.45
C PRO A 66 -5.24 0.55 -14.13
N ARG A 67 -6.24 0.54 -15.03
CA ARG A 67 -6.71 1.76 -15.70
C ARG A 67 -7.39 2.76 -14.77
N MET A 68 -8.05 2.28 -13.72
CA MET A 68 -8.67 3.16 -12.71
C MET A 68 -7.59 3.88 -11.90
N ILE A 69 -6.55 3.16 -11.48
CA ILE A 69 -5.41 3.70 -10.73
C ILE A 69 -4.69 4.74 -11.60
N ASP A 70 -4.27 4.38 -12.82
CA ASP A 70 -3.62 5.30 -13.76
C ASP A 70 -4.39 6.62 -13.92
N ARG A 71 -5.72 6.54 -14.15
CA ARG A 71 -6.56 7.73 -14.33
C ARG A 71 -6.61 8.60 -13.08
N ARG A 72 -6.66 7.99 -11.90
CA ARG A 72 -6.65 8.72 -10.64
C ARG A 72 -5.33 9.47 -10.46
N LEU A 73 -4.21 8.78 -10.66
CA LEU A 73 -2.87 9.34 -10.52
C LEU A 73 -2.62 10.45 -11.54
N ALA A 74 -2.99 10.24 -12.81
CA ALA A 74 -2.91 11.26 -13.85
C ALA A 74 -3.76 12.51 -13.53
N GLY A 75 -4.88 12.34 -12.82
CA GLY A 75 -5.72 13.42 -12.31
C GLY A 75 -5.30 14.00 -10.97
N GLY A 76 -4.17 13.60 -10.40
CA GLY A 76 -3.71 14.05 -9.08
C GLY A 76 -4.58 13.54 -7.91
N ARG A 77 -5.38 12.49 -8.12
CA ARG A 77 -6.32 11.97 -7.11
C ARG A 77 -5.67 10.91 -6.23
N PRO A 78 -5.78 11.04 -4.89
CA PRO A 78 -5.07 10.17 -3.96
C PRO A 78 -5.40 8.69 -4.06
N VAL A 79 -4.33 7.87 -3.98
CA VAL A 79 -4.37 6.40 -3.92
C VAL A 79 -3.48 5.94 -2.77
N LEU A 80 -3.96 4.98 -1.96
CA LEU A 80 -3.20 4.32 -0.90
C LEU A 80 -3.14 2.81 -1.13
N GLY A 81 -1.93 2.29 -1.41
CA GLY A 81 -1.66 0.85 -1.46
C GLY A 81 -1.35 0.28 -0.07
N ILE A 82 -1.89 -0.90 0.29
CA ILE A 82 -1.62 -1.55 1.58
C ILE A 82 -1.09 -2.95 1.37
N CYS A 83 0.06 -3.27 1.94
CA CYS A 83 0.77 -4.55 1.92
C CYS A 83 1.10 -4.99 0.49
N VAL A 84 0.48 -6.07 -0.04
CA VAL A 84 0.68 -6.43 -1.45
C VAL A 84 0.17 -5.32 -2.38
N GLY A 85 -0.76 -4.47 -1.92
CA GLY A 85 -1.16 -3.25 -2.62
C GLY A 85 -0.03 -2.23 -2.83
N LEU A 86 0.99 -2.17 -1.93
CA LEU A 86 2.25 -1.47 -2.18
C LEU A 86 3.09 -2.22 -3.19
N GLN A 87 3.21 -3.53 -3.04
CA GLN A 87 4.12 -4.33 -3.86
C GLN A 87 3.76 -4.28 -5.35
N VAL A 88 2.46 -4.35 -5.67
CA VAL A 88 1.98 -4.30 -7.07
C VAL A 88 2.24 -2.97 -7.78
N LEU A 89 2.60 -1.90 -7.07
CA LEU A 89 2.98 -0.62 -7.66
C LEU A 89 4.38 -0.67 -8.30
N PHE A 90 5.21 -1.64 -7.93
CA PHE A 90 6.53 -1.83 -8.53
C PHE A 90 6.44 -2.54 -9.88
N THR A 91 7.56 -2.52 -10.64
CA THR A 91 7.64 -3.13 -11.99
C THR A 91 7.30 -4.62 -11.96
N SER A 92 7.82 -5.37 -10.97
CA SER A 92 7.63 -6.84 -10.93
C SER A 92 7.89 -7.43 -9.54
N SER A 93 7.53 -8.71 -9.39
CA SER A 93 7.87 -9.52 -8.22
C SER A 93 8.59 -10.80 -8.62
N ALA A 94 9.60 -11.15 -7.83
CA ALA A 94 10.30 -12.43 -7.92
C ALA A 94 9.58 -13.58 -7.20
N GLU A 95 8.37 -13.34 -6.68
CA GLU A 95 7.57 -14.37 -6.02
C GLU A 95 7.15 -15.45 -7.04
N HIS A 96 7.42 -16.71 -6.70
CA HIS A 96 7.21 -17.89 -7.56
C HIS A 96 7.95 -17.86 -8.92
N ARG A 97 9.02 -17.07 -9.03
CA ARG A 97 9.86 -17.04 -10.21
C ARG A 97 10.59 -18.39 -10.35
N THR A 98 10.44 -19.02 -11.52
CA THR A 98 11.30 -20.13 -11.97
C THR A 98 12.53 -19.57 -12.65
N GLU A 99 13.61 -20.35 -12.65
CA GLU A 99 14.89 -19.95 -13.25
C GLU A 99 14.69 -19.67 -14.76
N GLY A 100 14.99 -18.43 -15.19
CA GLY A 100 14.81 -18.00 -16.60
C GLY A 100 13.50 -17.28 -16.91
N GLU A 101 12.59 -17.07 -15.95
CA GLU A 101 11.35 -16.29 -16.13
C GLU A 101 11.49 -14.88 -15.55
N ASP A 102 10.86 -13.93 -16.24
CA ASP A 102 10.72 -12.54 -15.77
C ASP A 102 9.63 -12.45 -14.72
N GLY A 103 9.71 -12.76 -13.54
CA GLY A 103 8.72 -12.61 -12.47
C GLY A 103 7.31 -12.07 -12.84
N SER A 104 6.41 -11.97 -11.92
CA SER A 104 5.06 -11.43 -12.20
C SER A 104 5.11 -9.90 -12.39
N ALA A 105 4.59 -9.39 -13.51
CA ALA A 105 4.53 -7.96 -13.80
C ALA A 105 3.53 -7.23 -12.88
N GLY A 106 3.96 -6.10 -12.32
CA GLY A 106 3.15 -5.17 -11.54
C GLY A 106 2.50 -4.06 -12.37
N LEU A 107 2.20 -2.94 -11.70
CA LEU A 107 1.62 -1.74 -12.33
C LEU A 107 2.66 -0.79 -12.89
N ASP A 108 3.94 -0.95 -12.50
CA ASP A 108 5.09 -0.15 -12.97
C ASP A 108 5.00 1.35 -12.66
N GLU A 109 4.32 1.72 -11.59
CA GLU A 109 4.30 3.11 -11.09
C GLU A 109 5.66 3.52 -10.51
N TRP A 110 6.38 2.55 -9.95
CA TRP A 110 7.74 2.69 -9.42
C TRP A 110 8.64 1.60 -9.95
N SER A 111 9.77 1.99 -10.55
CA SER A 111 10.76 1.02 -11.01
C SER A 111 11.36 0.28 -9.82
N GLY A 112 11.46 -1.05 -9.94
CA GLY A 112 12.01 -1.92 -8.91
C GLY A 112 11.39 -3.31 -8.92
N VAL A 113 11.99 -4.20 -8.14
CA VAL A 113 11.56 -5.60 -8.02
C VAL A 113 11.22 -5.90 -6.55
N VAL A 114 10.09 -6.55 -6.34
CA VAL A 114 9.72 -7.09 -5.04
C VAL A 114 10.39 -8.45 -4.87
N GLU A 115 11.26 -8.57 -3.88
CA GLU A 115 12.10 -9.74 -3.65
C GLU A 115 11.84 -10.38 -2.29
N ARG A 116 12.22 -11.65 -2.16
CA ARG A 116 12.12 -12.36 -0.89
C ARG A 116 13.08 -11.76 0.15
N LEU A 117 12.60 -11.61 1.39
CA LEU A 117 13.44 -11.14 2.51
C LEU A 117 14.57 -12.13 2.80
N GLU A 118 15.76 -11.59 3.04
CA GLU A 118 16.93 -12.32 3.53
C GLU A 118 17.04 -12.14 5.04
N ALA A 119 16.42 -13.06 5.77
CA ALA A 119 16.40 -13.06 7.22
C ALA A 119 16.40 -14.48 7.77
N PRO A 120 16.89 -14.70 9.01
CA PRO A 120 16.85 -16.02 9.66
C PRO A 120 15.43 -16.56 9.82
N VAL A 121 14.45 -15.66 9.95
CA VAL A 121 13.02 -16.01 10.08
C VAL A 121 12.22 -15.22 9.04
N VAL A 122 11.49 -15.92 8.19
CA VAL A 122 10.55 -15.37 7.19
C VAL A 122 9.26 -16.16 7.32
N PRO A 123 8.09 -15.51 7.39
CA PRO A 123 7.83 -14.10 7.15
C PRO A 123 8.32 -13.16 8.25
N HIS A 124 8.51 -11.87 7.89
CA HIS A 124 8.52 -10.78 8.85
C HIS A 124 7.10 -10.65 9.41
N MET A 125 6.89 -11.05 10.64
CA MET A 125 5.60 -11.02 11.31
C MET A 125 5.76 -10.39 12.68
N GLY A 126 5.08 -9.27 12.91
CA GLY A 126 5.10 -8.56 14.19
C GLY A 126 5.22 -7.06 14.07
N TRP A 127 5.53 -6.43 15.19
CA TRP A 127 5.63 -4.99 15.34
C TRP A 127 7.08 -4.52 15.15
N SER A 128 7.29 -3.60 14.22
CA SER A 128 8.60 -3.00 13.95
C SER A 128 8.50 -1.50 13.83
N THR A 129 9.61 -0.82 14.16
CA THR A 129 9.79 0.61 13.90
C THR A 129 10.07 0.86 12.44
N VAL A 130 9.87 2.09 12.02
CA VAL A 130 10.15 2.58 10.69
C VAL A 130 11.03 3.83 10.75
N GLU A 131 11.65 4.19 9.64
CA GLU A 131 12.51 5.36 9.49
C GLU A 131 11.89 6.27 8.41
N PRO A 132 10.89 7.11 8.75
CA PRO A 132 10.29 8.02 7.78
C PRO A 132 11.25 9.18 7.45
N PRO A 133 11.21 9.70 6.22
CA PRO A 133 11.96 10.88 5.88
C PRO A 133 11.35 12.12 6.55
N ALA A 134 12.19 13.13 6.78
CA ALA A 134 11.71 14.40 7.31
C ALA A 134 10.62 15.01 6.40
N GLY A 135 9.50 15.40 6.99
CA GLY A 135 8.38 16.00 6.29
C GLY A 135 7.42 15.00 5.62
N SER A 136 7.53 13.71 5.94
CA SER A 136 6.51 12.72 5.54
C SER A 136 5.13 13.15 6.01
N ALA A 137 4.17 13.17 5.09
CA ALA A 137 2.78 13.48 5.42
C ALA A 137 2.10 12.33 6.16
N LEU A 138 2.40 11.08 5.77
CA LEU A 138 1.81 9.90 6.39
C LEU A 138 2.24 9.73 7.85
N PHE A 139 3.48 10.06 8.18
CA PHE A 139 4.06 9.81 9.51
C PHE A 139 4.09 11.03 10.42
N ALA A 140 3.44 12.13 10.06
CA ALA A 140 3.40 13.33 10.89
C ALA A 140 2.87 13.05 12.30
N GLY A 141 3.73 13.25 13.32
CA GLY A 141 3.43 13.04 14.74
C GLY A 141 3.43 11.59 15.23
N ILE A 142 3.85 10.65 14.38
CA ILE A 142 3.94 9.21 14.68
C ILE A 142 5.26 8.60 14.17
N GLU A 143 6.30 9.41 14.03
CA GLU A 143 7.57 9.02 13.43
C GLU A 143 8.27 7.90 14.20
N ASP A 144 8.12 7.88 15.53
CA ASP A 144 8.75 6.93 16.43
C ASP A 144 7.88 5.70 16.77
N GLU A 145 6.70 5.61 16.15
CA GLU A 145 5.73 4.56 16.44
C GLU A 145 6.10 3.23 15.78
N ARG A 146 5.40 2.17 16.20
CA ARG A 146 5.58 0.81 15.66
C ARG A 146 4.36 0.41 14.87
N PHE A 147 4.60 -0.32 13.78
CA PHE A 147 3.56 -0.80 12.86
C PHE A 147 3.61 -2.32 12.73
N TYR A 148 2.47 -2.92 12.41
CA TYR A 148 2.34 -4.36 12.27
C TYR A 148 2.61 -4.82 10.84
N PHE A 149 3.64 -5.64 10.70
CA PHE A 149 4.06 -6.26 9.43
C PHE A 149 3.67 -7.74 9.40
N VAL A 150 3.33 -8.24 8.22
CA VAL A 150 3.23 -9.66 7.90
C VAL A 150 3.48 -9.88 6.41
N HIS A 151 4.74 -10.11 6.04
CA HIS A 151 5.13 -10.30 4.64
C HIS A 151 6.43 -11.11 4.52
N SER A 152 6.59 -11.80 3.39
CA SER A 152 7.81 -12.55 3.03
C SER A 152 8.62 -11.87 1.93
N TYR A 153 7.99 -10.95 1.19
CA TYR A 153 8.56 -10.23 0.06
C TYR A 153 8.43 -8.72 0.29
N ALA A 154 9.39 -7.96 -0.23
CA ALA A 154 9.37 -6.50 -0.18
C ALA A 154 10.26 -5.90 -1.28
N ALA A 155 10.00 -4.64 -1.65
CA ALA A 155 10.93 -3.86 -2.48
C ALA A 155 12.11 -3.41 -1.63
N ARG A 156 13.33 -3.49 -2.19
CA ARG A 156 14.58 -3.08 -1.53
C ARG A 156 15.09 -1.72 -2.00
N SER A 157 14.50 -1.18 -3.04
CA SER A 157 14.80 0.13 -3.61
C SER A 157 13.54 0.76 -4.19
N ALA A 158 13.57 2.05 -4.40
CA ALA A 158 12.58 2.81 -5.13
C ALA A 158 13.29 3.94 -5.89
N PRO A 159 12.65 4.57 -6.90
CA PRO A 159 13.20 5.71 -7.60
C PRO A 159 13.50 6.89 -6.68
N ASP A 160 14.49 7.71 -7.02
CA ASP A 160 14.94 8.86 -6.22
C ASP A 160 13.85 9.92 -5.99
N PHE A 161 12.84 9.98 -6.86
CA PHE A 161 11.72 10.92 -6.72
C PHE A 161 10.64 10.45 -5.75
N VAL A 162 10.75 9.23 -5.20
CA VAL A 162 9.83 8.66 -4.21
C VAL A 162 10.37 8.92 -2.82
N SER A 163 9.57 9.52 -1.97
CA SER A 163 9.86 9.66 -0.54
C SER A 163 9.66 8.32 0.16
N VAL A 164 10.75 7.68 0.58
CA VAL A 164 10.73 6.32 1.14
C VAL A 164 10.89 6.34 2.64
N THR A 165 9.97 5.67 3.31
CA THR A 165 10.11 5.24 4.71
C THR A 165 10.70 3.84 4.73
N TRP A 166 11.77 3.66 5.48
CA TRP A 166 12.50 2.41 5.55
C TRP A 166 12.16 1.60 6.81
N SER A 167 12.33 0.29 6.74
CA SER A 167 12.41 -0.61 7.89
C SER A 167 13.41 -1.72 7.60
N GLN A 168 13.71 -2.53 8.61
CA GLN A 168 14.67 -3.62 8.51
C GLN A 168 14.14 -4.89 9.16
N HIS A 169 14.35 -6.03 8.50
CA HIS A 169 14.10 -7.35 9.06
C HIS A 169 15.28 -8.28 8.76
N GLY A 170 15.93 -8.78 9.81
CA GLY A 170 17.20 -9.49 9.68
C GLY A 170 18.26 -8.63 8.98
N HIS A 171 18.77 -9.10 7.86
CA HIS A 171 19.78 -8.37 7.06
C HIS A 171 19.14 -7.54 5.93
N THR A 172 17.82 -7.62 5.72
CA THR A 172 17.13 -6.91 4.65
C THR A 172 16.59 -5.58 5.13
N ARG A 173 17.09 -4.48 4.58
CA ARG A 173 16.44 -3.17 4.61
C ARG A 173 15.45 -3.12 3.45
N PHE A 174 14.24 -2.62 3.68
CA PHE A 174 13.18 -2.65 2.70
C PHE A 174 12.28 -1.40 2.79
N VAL A 175 11.53 -1.15 1.71
CA VAL A 175 10.54 -0.07 1.63
C VAL A 175 9.36 -0.41 2.55
N ALA A 176 9.25 0.27 3.68
CA ALA A 176 8.14 0.12 4.64
C ALA A 176 6.93 0.96 4.24
N ALA A 177 7.17 2.14 3.67
CA ALA A 177 6.16 2.97 3.04
C ALA A 177 6.79 3.86 1.97
N ALA A 178 5.96 4.39 1.09
CA ALA A 178 6.38 5.27 0.03
C ALA A 178 5.33 6.35 -0.25
N GLU A 179 5.79 7.56 -0.54
CA GLU A 179 4.97 8.73 -0.84
C GLU A 179 5.49 9.40 -2.12
N ASN A 180 4.61 9.58 -3.11
CA ASN A 180 4.93 10.29 -4.35
C ASN A 180 3.70 11.04 -4.86
N GLY A 181 3.57 12.30 -4.47
CA GLY A 181 2.40 13.11 -4.82
C GLY A 181 1.10 12.46 -4.35
N PRO A 182 0.16 12.12 -5.25
CA PRO A 182 -1.10 11.50 -4.87
C PRO A 182 -0.98 10.00 -4.51
N LEU A 183 0.16 9.36 -4.82
CA LEU A 183 0.38 7.95 -4.59
C LEU A 183 1.12 7.72 -3.27
N CYS A 184 0.43 7.09 -2.33
CA CYS A 184 1.00 6.64 -1.06
C CYS A 184 0.84 5.13 -0.93
N ALA A 185 1.76 4.46 -0.22
CA ALA A 185 1.61 3.05 0.06
C ALA A 185 2.36 2.61 1.32
N THR A 186 1.90 1.53 1.97
CA THR A 186 2.53 0.93 3.15
C THR A 186 2.71 -0.57 2.97
N GLN A 187 3.86 -1.11 3.36
CA GLN A 187 4.11 -2.55 3.43
C GLN A 187 3.43 -3.17 4.66
N PHE A 188 3.37 -2.43 5.74
CA PHE A 188 2.64 -2.82 6.95
C PHE A 188 1.14 -2.61 6.78
N HIS A 189 0.39 -3.11 7.75
CA HIS A 189 -1.06 -3.01 7.81
C HIS A 189 -1.49 -1.90 8.78
N PRO A 190 -1.81 -0.69 8.34
CA PRO A 190 -2.28 0.35 9.25
C PRO A 190 -3.57 -0.06 9.98
N GLU A 191 -4.45 -0.82 9.32
CA GLU A 191 -5.68 -1.34 9.93
C GLU A 191 -5.47 -2.36 11.07
N LYS A 192 -4.20 -2.83 11.26
CA LYS A 192 -3.77 -3.73 12.33
C LYS A 192 -2.75 -3.07 13.26
N SER A 193 -2.42 -1.80 13.04
CA SER A 193 -1.36 -1.10 13.75
C SER A 193 -1.86 -0.22 14.90
N GLY A 194 -3.03 -0.51 15.45
CA GLY A 194 -3.57 0.18 16.62
C GLY A 194 -3.76 1.67 16.39
N ASP A 195 -3.38 2.48 17.41
CA ASP A 195 -3.57 3.93 17.35
C ASP A 195 -2.60 4.61 16.38
N ALA A 196 -1.37 4.11 16.25
CA ALA A 196 -0.42 4.59 15.24
C ALA A 196 -0.95 4.40 13.82
N GLY A 197 -1.53 3.23 13.53
CA GLY A 197 -2.17 2.97 12.25
C GLY A 197 -3.40 3.85 11.99
N ALA A 198 -4.20 4.09 13.04
CA ALA A 198 -5.35 5.00 12.95
C ALA A 198 -4.89 6.44 12.66
N GLU A 199 -3.81 6.91 13.29
CA GLU A 199 -3.26 8.24 13.03
C GLU A 199 -2.69 8.36 11.61
N LEU A 200 -1.97 7.34 11.13
CA LEU A 200 -1.50 7.31 9.75
C LEU A 200 -2.66 7.42 8.75
N LEU A 201 -3.77 6.72 8.99
CA LEU A 201 -4.96 6.83 8.14
C LEU A 201 -5.59 8.23 8.23
N ARG A 202 -5.62 8.89 9.40
CA ARG A 202 -6.05 10.29 9.53
C ARG A 202 -5.15 11.24 8.76
N ASN A 203 -3.84 11.05 8.87
CA ASN A 203 -2.86 11.84 8.11
C ASN A 203 -3.11 11.72 6.61
N TRP A 204 -3.30 10.47 6.12
CA TRP A 204 -3.64 10.26 4.71
C TRP A 204 -4.99 10.92 4.33
N LEU A 205 -6.05 10.79 5.15
CA LEU A 205 -7.33 11.47 4.91
C LEU A 205 -7.17 12.99 4.87
N GLY A 206 -6.22 13.53 5.63
CA GLY A 206 -5.89 14.96 5.61
C GLY A 206 -5.28 15.44 4.29
N THR A 207 -4.71 14.55 3.47
CA THR A 207 -4.18 14.87 2.15
C THR A 207 -5.26 14.90 1.06
N LEU A 208 -6.45 14.36 1.34
CA LEU A 208 -7.55 14.32 0.36
C LEU A 208 -8.16 15.72 0.20
N SER A 209 -8.31 16.17 -1.03
CA SER A 209 -8.85 17.49 -1.39
C SER A 209 -10.35 17.46 -1.70
#